data_0c1a6b5dd6268194a421362a1a1ba813
#
_entry.id   0c1a6b5dd6268194a421362a1a1ba813
#
_cell.length_a   1.000
_cell.length_b   1.000
_cell.length_c   1.000
_cell.angle_alpha   90.00
_cell.angle_beta   90.00
_cell.angle_gamma   90.00
#
_symmetry.space_group_name_H-M   'P 1'
#
loop_
_entity.id
_entity.type
_entity.pdbx_description
1 polymer ?
#
loop_
_entity_poly.entity_id
_entity_poly.type
_entity_poly.pdbx_seq_one_letter_code
_entity_poly.pdbx_strand_id
1 'polypeptide(L)'
;MKLLISLLLLLPLWAKAQLMEPLDKWGVRTAYTRTNGSRNFVFIGASLNSTQVDRSGLAAIGAKVYAGAQIGKPDSWKIIPEVGADTFFILPVGVGVSLNTEAITPRVGITLINSIEFYWGYSLPFKEGNSFQGCTFSVIVNLYRGL
;
A
#
# COMPACT_ATOMS: atom_id res chain seq x y z
N MET A 1 18.88 -11.97 19.13
CA MET A 1 18.87 -11.10 17.95
C MET A 1 17.51 -11.08 17.24
N LYS A 2 16.92 -12.23 16.89
CA LYS A 2 15.59 -12.31 16.22
C LYS A 2 14.44 -11.69 17.03
N LEU A 3 14.44 -11.88 18.35
CA LEU A 3 13.43 -11.34 19.26
C LEU A 3 13.50 -9.81 19.36
N LEU A 4 14.71 -9.24 19.32
CA LEU A 4 14.93 -7.79 19.36
C LEU A 4 14.43 -7.10 18.10
N ILE A 5 14.62 -7.73 16.94
CA ILE A 5 14.14 -7.25 15.65
C ILE A 5 12.61 -7.29 15.60
N SER A 6 12.00 -8.35 16.11
CA SER A 6 10.54 -8.46 16.21
C SER A 6 9.95 -7.42 17.17
N LEU A 7 10.63 -7.14 18.29
CA LEU A 7 10.21 -6.10 19.23
C LEU A 7 10.36 -4.69 18.64
N LEU A 8 11.43 -4.45 17.88
CA LEU A 8 11.64 -3.18 17.18
C LEU A 8 10.60 -2.92 16.09
N LEU A 9 10.13 -3.98 15.42
CA LEU A 9 9.06 -3.89 14.42
C LEU A 9 7.67 -3.68 15.04
N LEU A 10 7.48 -4.09 16.30
CA LEU A 10 6.23 -3.88 17.04
C LEU A 10 6.13 -2.51 17.71
N LEU A 11 7.26 -1.87 18.04
CA LEU A 11 7.29 -0.55 18.68
C LEU A 11 6.53 0.53 17.89
N PRO A 12 6.68 0.67 16.56
CA PRO A 12 5.90 1.65 15.80
C PRO A 12 4.41 1.32 15.75
N LEU A 13 4.02 0.06 15.84
CA LEU A 13 2.62 -0.34 15.92
C LEU A 13 1.98 0.05 17.26
N TRP A 14 2.72 -0.07 18.37
CA TRP A 14 2.23 0.31 19.70
C TRP A 14 2.16 1.84 19.87
N ALA A 15 3.17 2.57 19.40
CA ALA A 15 3.17 4.02 19.44
C ALA A 15 2.03 4.63 18.60
N LYS A 16 1.63 3.97 17.52
CA LYS A 16 0.56 4.43 16.64
C LYS A 16 -0.84 4.15 17.16
N ALA A 17 -1.04 3.07 17.90
CA ALA A 17 -2.35 2.73 18.46
C ALA A 17 -2.91 3.84 19.39
N GLN A 18 -2.04 4.70 19.92
CA GLN A 18 -2.42 5.83 20.77
C GLN A 18 -2.60 7.16 20.01
N LEU A 19 -2.13 7.26 18.77
CA LEU A 19 -2.11 8.50 17.98
C LEU A 19 -3.01 8.45 16.73
N MET A 20 -3.58 7.30 16.41
CA MET A 20 -4.37 7.13 15.18
C MET A 20 -5.84 7.38 15.44
N GLU A 21 -6.43 8.28 14.67
CA GLU A 21 -7.87 8.31 14.47
C GLU A 21 -8.36 6.97 13.92
N PRO A 22 -9.59 6.56 14.26
CA PRO A 22 -10.16 5.33 13.74
C PRO A 22 -10.17 5.34 12.20
N LEU A 23 -10.02 4.16 11.61
CA LEU A 23 -10.16 3.94 10.16
C LEU A 23 -11.67 4.02 9.82
N ASP A 24 -12.17 5.23 9.60
CA ASP A 24 -13.60 5.52 9.45
C ASP A 24 -14.00 5.92 8.03
N LYS A 25 -13.02 6.28 7.17
CA LYS A 25 -13.27 6.72 5.80
C LYS A 25 -13.06 5.57 4.84
N TRP A 26 -14.14 5.05 4.29
CA TRP A 26 -14.06 4.04 3.26
C TRP A 26 -14.03 4.67 1.85
N GLY A 27 -13.42 3.99 0.93
CA GLY A 27 -13.29 4.42 -0.45
C GLY A 27 -13.03 3.27 -1.41
N VAL A 28 -13.02 3.61 -2.69
CA VAL A 28 -12.58 2.73 -3.77
C VAL A 28 -11.13 3.05 -4.09
N ARG A 29 -10.31 2.02 -4.15
CA ARG A 29 -8.90 2.11 -4.54
C ARG A 29 -8.72 1.44 -5.89
N THR A 30 -8.12 2.17 -6.83
CA THR A 30 -7.67 1.64 -8.10
C THR A 30 -6.17 1.89 -8.24
N ALA A 31 -5.46 0.98 -8.88
CA ALA A 31 -4.05 1.19 -9.16
C ALA A 31 -3.65 0.54 -10.49
N TYR A 32 -2.65 1.14 -11.11
CA TYR A 32 -1.88 0.51 -12.16
C TYR A 32 -0.53 0.09 -11.57
N THR A 33 -0.20 -1.17 -11.69
CA THR A 33 1.06 -1.73 -11.17
C THR A 33 1.86 -2.36 -12.31
N ARG A 34 3.11 -1.93 -12.44
CA ARG A 34 4.09 -2.54 -13.32
C ARG A 34 5.10 -3.31 -12.49
N THR A 35 5.32 -4.57 -12.83
CA THR A 35 6.33 -5.42 -12.19
C THR A 35 7.56 -5.58 -13.08
N ASN A 36 8.64 -6.12 -12.52
CA ASN A 36 9.83 -6.47 -13.28
C ASN A 36 9.45 -7.43 -14.42
N GLY A 37 10.07 -7.25 -15.61
CA GLY A 37 9.70 -8.02 -16.82
C GLY A 37 8.53 -7.44 -17.61
N SER A 38 8.16 -6.17 -17.37
CA SER A 38 7.10 -5.45 -18.09
C SER A 38 5.70 -6.07 -17.98
N ARG A 39 5.43 -6.77 -16.91
CA ARG A 39 4.10 -7.29 -16.60
C ARG A 39 3.26 -6.20 -15.95
N ASN A 40 2.05 -6.01 -16.46
CA ASN A 40 1.16 -4.93 -16.09
C ASN A 40 -0.11 -5.48 -15.44
N PHE A 41 -0.51 -4.85 -14.34
CA PHE A 41 -1.71 -5.20 -13.59
C PHE A 41 -2.51 -3.96 -13.28
N VAL A 42 -3.83 -4.12 -13.21
CA VAL A 42 -4.75 -3.12 -12.68
C VAL A 42 -5.33 -3.67 -11.38
N PHE A 43 -5.19 -2.91 -10.31
CA PHE A 43 -5.82 -3.21 -9.02
C PHE A 43 -7.18 -2.54 -8.93
N ILE A 44 -8.15 -3.25 -8.40
CA ILE A 44 -9.45 -2.71 -7.98
C ILE A 44 -9.78 -3.29 -6.61
N GLY A 45 -10.18 -2.42 -5.68
CA GLY A 45 -10.52 -2.85 -4.34
C GLY A 45 -11.17 -1.75 -3.49
N ALA A 46 -11.47 -2.11 -2.26
CA ALA A 46 -11.92 -1.19 -1.23
C ALA A 46 -10.79 -0.78 -0.31
N SER A 47 -10.87 0.40 0.26
CA SER A 47 -9.92 0.91 1.25
C SER A 47 -10.62 1.53 2.45
N LEU A 48 -9.99 1.40 3.60
CA LEU A 48 -10.32 2.12 4.82
C LEU A 48 -9.17 3.06 5.13
N ASN A 49 -9.48 4.30 5.44
CA ASN A 49 -8.51 5.37 5.62
C ASN A 49 -8.75 6.13 6.91
N SER A 50 -7.67 6.45 7.61
CA SER A 50 -7.65 7.43 8.68
C SER A 50 -6.61 8.48 8.30
N THR A 51 -6.99 9.75 8.24
CA THR A 51 -6.08 10.83 7.92
C THR A 51 -6.25 11.94 8.95
N GLN A 52 -5.19 12.18 9.74
CA GLN A 52 -5.06 13.39 10.54
C GLN A 52 -4.32 14.44 9.71
N VAL A 53 -4.95 15.58 9.50
CA VAL A 53 -4.27 16.77 9.00
C VAL A 53 -3.98 17.65 10.20
N ASP A 54 -2.70 17.89 10.48
CA ASP A 54 -2.31 18.87 11.50
C ASP A 54 -2.92 20.24 11.18
N ARG A 55 -3.27 21.00 12.21
CA ARG A 55 -3.86 22.35 12.08
C ARG A 55 -3.01 23.31 11.24
N SER A 56 -1.70 23.04 11.12
CA SER A 56 -0.80 23.80 10.25
C SER A 56 -0.93 23.42 8.77
N GLY A 57 -1.60 22.32 8.43
CA GLY A 57 -1.69 21.80 7.07
C GLY A 57 -0.38 21.22 6.51
N LEU A 58 0.68 21.22 7.30
CA LEU A 58 2.03 20.81 6.86
C LEU A 58 2.40 19.38 7.24
N ALA A 59 1.72 18.79 8.22
CA ALA A 59 1.95 17.41 8.62
C ALA A 59 0.63 16.63 8.57
N ALA A 60 0.58 15.58 7.78
CA ALA A 60 -0.49 14.60 7.84
C ALA A 60 0.10 13.25 8.22
N ILE A 61 -0.42 12.67 9.29
CA ILE A 61 -0.14 11.29 9.66
C ILE A 61 -1.40 10.50 9.31
N GLY A 62 -1.26 9.50 8.46
CA GLY A 62 -2.40 8.71 8.04
C GLY A 62 -2.03 7.26 7.89
N ALA A 63 -3.03 6.39 8.03
CA ALA A 63 -2.91 4.99 7.66
C ALA A 63 -4.05 4.61 6.74
N LYS A 64 -3.78 3.68 5.87
CA LYS A 64 -4.74 3.08 4.95
C LYS A 64 -4.58 1.58 5.03
N VAL A 65 -5.69 0.86 5.04
CA VAL A 65 -5.72 -0.56 4.76
C VAL A 65 -6.63 -0.80 3.58
N TYR A 66 -6.31 -1.77 2.77
CA TYR A 66 -7.09 -2.06 1.57
C TYR A 66 -7.12 -3.55 1.27
N ALA A 67 -8.15 -3.95 0.53
CA ALA A 67 -8.31 -5.30 0.00
C ALA A 67 -8.95 -5.24 -1.39
N GLY A 68 -8.51 -6.10 -2.27
CA GLY A 68 -9.03 -6.18 -3.64
C GLY A 68 -8.30 -7.23 -4.47
N ALA A 69 -8.19 -6.98 -5.76
CA ALA A 69 -7.51 -7.89 -6.66
C ALA A 69 -6.70 -7.14 -7.73
N GLN A 70 -5.55 -7.68 -8.06
CA GLN A 70 -4.75 -7.34 -9.22
C GLN A 70 -5.24 -8.15 -10.43
N ILE A 71 -5.55 -7.49 -11.52
CA ILE A 71 -6.02 -8.10 -12.76
C ILE A 71 -5.03 -7.77 -13.85
N GLY A 72 -4.52 -8.77 -14.54
CA GLY A 72 -3.54 -8.58 -15.61
C GLY A 72 -3.41 -9.78 -16.52
N LYS A 73 -2.62 -9.60 -17.57
CA LYS A 73 -2.35 -10.64 -18.56
C LYS A 73 -0.84 -10.75 -18.80
N PRO A 74 -0.07 -11.31 -17.83
CA PRO A 74 1.36 -11.54 -18.06
C PRO A 74 1.59 -12.54 -19.21
N ASP A 75 1.06 -13.74 -19.12
CA ASP A 75 1.06 -14.79 -20.17
C ASP A 75 -0.38 -15.23 -20.45
N SER A 76 -1.21 -15.28 -19.44
CA SER A 76 -2.66 -15.56 -19.48
C SER A 76 -3.37 -14.61 -18.52
N TRP A 77 -4.69 -14.48 -18.63
CA TRP A 77 -5.47 -13.69 -17.69
C TRP A 77 -5.33 -14.24 -16.26
N LYS A 78 -4.93 -13.37 -15.34
CA LYS A 78 -4.79 -13.67 -13.92
C LYS A 78 -5.57 -12.66 -13.08
N ILE A 79 -6.22 -13.18 -12.03
CA ILE A 79 -6.80 -12.40 -10.95
C ILE A 79 -6.08 -12.82 -9.69
N ILE A 80 -5.39 -11.87 -9.04
CA ILE A 80 -4.52 -12.11 -7.90
C ILE A 80 -5.07 -11.31 -6.72
N PRO A 81 -5.71 -11.93 -5.72
CA PRO A 81 -6.17 -11.27 -4.51
C PRO A 81 -5.00 -10.57 -3.80
N GLU A 82 -5.24 -9.35 -3.33
CA GLU A 82 -4.24 -8.55 -2.64
C GLU A 82 -4.86 -7.81 -1.46
N VAL A 83 -4.14 -7.77 -0.36
CA VAL A 83 -4.40 -6.91 0.78
C VAL A 83 -3.15 -6.09 1.09
N GLY A 84 -3.31 -4.94 1.73
CA GLY A 84 -2.15 -4.16 2.11
C GLY A 84 -2.47 -3.04 3.08
N ALA A 85 -1.39 -2.43 3.56
CA ALA A 85 -1.44 -1.30 4.47
C ALA A 85 -0.36 -0.29 4.08
N ASP A 86 -0.74 0.98 4.09
CA ASP A 86 0.13 2.12 3.84
C ASP A 86 0.05 3.09 5.00
N THR A 87 1.15 3.73 5.30
CA THR A 87 1.25 4.75 6.35
C THR A 87 1.99 5.95 5.81
N PHE A 88 1.47 7.14 6.11
CA PHE A 88 2.07 8.43 5.81
C PHE A 88 2.56 9.05 7.12
N PHE A 89 3.80 9.50 7.17
CA PHE A 89 4.37 10.11 8.37
C PHE A 89 4.47 11.63 8.26
N ILE A 90 4.85 12.09 7.09
CA ILE A 90 4.95 13.50 6.72
C ILE A 90 4.62 13.54 5.24
N LEU A 91 3.63 14.32 4.84
CA LEU A 91 3.37 14.52 3.42
C LEU A 91 4.62 15.10 2.74
N PRO A 92 5.03 14.56 1.58
CA PRO A 92 4.31 13.59 0.75
C PRO A 92 4.77 12.13 0.90
N VAL A 93 5.62 11.79 1.86
CA VAL A 93 6.28 10.46 1.92
C VAL A 93 5.42 9.44 2.64
N GLY A 94 5.28 8.27 2.04
CA GLY A 94 4.58 7.12 2.59
C GLY A 94 5.41 5.83 2.52
N VAL A 95 5.12 4.91 3.43
CA VAL A 95 5.64 3.55 3.40
C VAL A 95 4.49 2.56 3.54
N GLY A 96 4.64 1.40 2.96
CA GLY A 96 3.59 0.40 3.01
C GLY A 96 4.07 -0.99 2.70
N VAL A 97 3.14 -1.92 2.81
CA VAL A 97 3.34 -3.31 2.42
C VAL A 97 2.07 -3.83 1.75
N SER A 98 2.23 -4.56 0.67
CA SER A 98 1.17 -5.36 0.08
C SER A 98 1.51 -6.84 0.15
N LEU A 99 0.48 -7.64 0.32
CA LEU A 99 0.52 -9.09 0.35
C LEU A 99 -0.51 -9.61 -0.64
N ASN A 100 -0.06 -10.40 -1.59
CA ASN A 100 -0.91 -11.11 -2.52
C ASN A 100 -0.57 -12.61 -2.53
N THR A 101 -1.28 -13.40 -3.31
CA THR A 101 -1.05 -14.86 -3.35
C THR A 101 0.29 -15.25 -3.99
N GLU A 102 0.99 -14.32 -4.62
CA GLU A 102 2.26 -14.57 -5.31
C GLU A 102 3.48 -14.01 -4.56
N ALA A 103 3.32 -12.91 -3.78
CA ALA A 103 4.44 -12.19 -3.19
C ALA A 103 4.06 -11.31 -1.99
N ILE A 104 5.06 -10.94 -1.21
CA ILE A 104 5.01 -9.79 -0.31
C ILE A 104 5.83 -8.65 -0.90
N THR A 105 5.29 -7.43 -0.87
CA THR A 105 5.91 -6.25 -1.50
C THR A 105 5.99 -5.10 -0.51
N PRO A 106 7.10 -4.92 0.21
CA PRO A 106 7.41 -3.65 0.86
C PRO A 106 7.56 -2.54 -0.17
N ARG A 107 7.08 -1.34 0.16
CA ARG A 107 7.07 -0.22 -0.77
C ARG A 107 7.21 1.12 -0.07
N VAL A 108 7.76 2.09 -0.78
CA VAL A 108 7.88 3.49 -0.37
C VAL A 108 7.37 4.35 -1.51
N GLY A 109 6.80 5.48 -1.19
CA GLY A 109 6.25 6.33 -2.22
C GLY A 109 5.93 7.74 -1.76
N ILE A 110 5.32 8.47 -2.66
CA ILE A 110 4.84 9.82 -2.45
C ILE A 110 3.35 9.90 -2.69
N THR A 111 2.67 10.66 -1.83
CA THR A 111 1.23 10.90 -1.91
C THR A 111 0.97 12.35 -2.30
N LEU A 112 0.18 12.54 -3.34
CA LEU A 112 -0.33 13.85 -3.74
C LEU A 112 -1.80 13.96 -3.34
N ILE A 113 -2.11 14.92 -2.46
CA ILE A 113 -3.50 15.29 -2.09
C ILE A 113 -4.33 14.09 -1.58
N ASN A 114 -3.70 13.10 -0.91
CA ASN A 114 -4.34 11.88 -0.41
C ASN A 114 -5.08 11.00 -1.45
N SER A 115 -5.21 11.45 -2.67
CA SER A 115 -5.99 10.77 -3.72
C SER A 115 -5.11 10.08 -4.75
N ILE A 116 -3.93 10.63 -5.03
CA ILE A 116 -3.00 10.07 -6.02
C ILE A 116 -1.70 9.72 -5.32
N GLU A 117 -1.24 8.50 -5.52
CA GLU A 117 -0.05 7.97 -4.88
C GLU A 117 0.85 7.27 -5.89
N PHE A 118 2.15 7.45 -5.74
CA PHE A 118 3.17 6.79 -6.52
C PHE A 118 4.02 5.96 -5.58
N TYR A 119 4.06 4.66 -5.79
CA TYR A 119 4.83 3.73 -4.97
C TYR A 119 5.86 2.98 -5.77
N TRP A 120 7.05 2.88 -5.21
CA TRP A 120 8.11 1.96 -5.64
C TRP A 120 8.25 0.88 -4.60
N GLY A 121 8.27 -0.36 -5.01
CA GLY A 121 8.37 -1.52 -4.15
C GLY A 121 9.33 -2.56 -4.68
N TYR A 122 9.60 -3.54 -3.85
CA TYR A 122 10.33 -4.72 -4.23
C TYR A 122 9.54 -5.96 -3.83
N SER A 123 9.05 -6.69 -4.82
CA SER A 123 8.26 -7.91 -4.61
C SER A 123 9.17 -9.10 -4.34
N LEU A 124 8.95 -9.72 -3.20
CA LEU A 124 9.58 -10.96 -2.76
C LEU A 124 8.62 -12.11 -3.08
N PRO A 125 8.85 -12.87 -4.15
CA PRO A 125 7.94 -13.93 -4.58
C PRO A 125 7.96 -15.12 -3.62
N PHE A 126 6.82 -15.78 -3.42
CA PHE A 126 6.75 -17.02 -2.65
C PHE A 126 7.24 -18.24 -3.43
N LYS A 127 7.18 -18.15 -4.77
CA LYS A 127 7.67 -19.20 -5.68
C LYS A 127 8.35 -18.57 -6.88
N GLU A 128 9.34 -19.25 -7.40
CA GLU A 128 9.97 -18.86 -8.67
C GLU A 128 8.94 -18.87 -9.82
N GLY A 129 9.07 -17.89 -10.72
CA GLY A 129 8.13 -17.76 -11.86
C GLY A 129 6.84 -17.00 -11.55
N ASN A 130 6.60 -16.56 -10.32
CA ASN A 130 5.48 -15.70 -10.00
C ASN A 130 5.55 -14.37 -10.76
N SER A 131 4.39 -13.78 -11.04
CA SER A 131 4.29 -12.54 -11.80
C SER A 131 4.79 -11.34 -11.02
N PHE A 132 4.66 -11.37 -9.70
CA PHE A 132 5.16 -10.37 -8.78
C PHE A 132 6.53 -10.76 -8.26
N GLN A 133 7.58 -10.21 -8.89
CA GLN A 133 8.98 -10.39 -8.48
C GLN A 133 9.83 -9.17 -8.82
N GLY A 134 10.80 -8.85 -7.95
CA GLY A 134 11.73 -7.74 -8.14
C GLY A 134 11.06 -6.37 -8.05
N CYS A 135 11.61 -5.38 -8.72
CA CYS A 135 11.12 -4.01 -8.65
C CYS A 135 9.70 -3.87 -9.18
N THR A 136 8.88 -3.13 -8.45
CA THR A 136 7.51 -2.78 -8.82
C THR A 136 7.32 -1.27 -8.76
N PHE A 137 6.47 -0.76 -9.63
CA PHE A 137 6.02 0.62 -9.61
C PHE A 137 4.51 0.65 -9.69
N SER A 138 3.87 1.43 -8.84
CA SER A 138 2.41 1.56 -8.82
C SER A 138 1.98 3.01 -8.83
N VAL A 139 0.99 3.32 -9.64
CA VAL A 139 0.22 4.57 -9.61
C VAL A 139 -1.14 4.24 -9.06
N ILE A 140 -1.52 4.88 -7.98
CA ILE A 140 -2.72 4.55 -7.20
C ILE A 140 -3.64 5.77 -7.17
N VAL A 141 -4.92 5.53 -7.38
CA VAL A 141 -5.98 6.52 -7.23
C VAL A 141 -6.96 6.02 -6.17
N ASN A 142 -7.17 6.83 -5.14
CA ASN A 142 -8.13 6.55 -4.09
C ASN A 142 -9.29 7.54 -4.20
N LEU A 143 -10.51 7.00 -4.30
CA LEU A 143 -11.75 7.76 -4.31
C LEU A 143 -12.46 7.56 -2.98
N TYR A 144 -12.52 8.60 -2.15
CA TYR A 144 -13.16 8.56 -0.84
C TYR A 144 -14.55 9.16 -0.88
N ARG A 145 -15.44 8.65 -0.04
CA ARG A 145 -16.75 9.25 0.18
C ARG A 145 -16.56 10.52 1.02
N GLY A 146 -16.81 11.69 0.45
CA GLY A 146 -16.75 12.98 1.16
C GLY A 146 -15.72 13.98 0.60
N LEU A 147 -15.22 13.74 -0.61
CA LEU A 147 -14.61 14.79 -1.44
C LEU A 147 -15.69 15.46 -2.29
#